data_69be1173e57285c6459f600803d555bc
#
_entry.id   69be1173e57285c6459f600803d555bc
#
_cell.length_a   1.000
_cell.length_b   1.000
_cell.length_c   1.000
_cell.angle_alpha   90.00
_cell.angle_beta   90.00
_cell.angle_gamma   90.00
#
_symmetry.space_group_name_H-M   'P 1'
#
loop_
_entity.id
_entity.type
_entity.pdbx_description
1 polymer ?
#
loop_
_entity_poly.entity_id
_entity_poly.type
_entity_poly.pdbx_seq_one_letter_code
_entity_poly.pdbx_strand_id
1 'polypeptide(L)'
;GQFDAGRLAAHRTNPEEQIAAVMLEMANRGYLKDDVETEWVETSPRLRQHILNSAEKRDYDALQFNSEMDGSVNASINLLNNDLTLMGVTRILMSDSQDVKIFPSDKTVIVKKGRDFTFGGVIQAGRLEYFGKEYFFHYEPFTIDLLNVDSVSFMATSFEKNDEGKHTLK
;
A
#
# COMPACT_ATOMS: atom_id res chain seq x y z
N GLY A 1 -1.95 0.18 22.45
CA GLY A 1 -2.32 0.77 23.74
C GLY A 1 -3.30 1.90 23.55
N GLN A 2 -4.25 1.99 24.47
CA GLN A 2 -5.21 3.12 24.52
C GLN A 2 -4.65 4.25 25.38
N PHE A 3 -4.90 5.48 25.00
CA PHE A 3 -4.51 6.66 25.78
C PHE A 3 -5.52 7.79 25.59
N ASP A 4 -5.60 8.64 26.61
CA ASP A 4 -6.44 9.82 26.65
C ASP A 4 -5.70 11.00 26.01
N ALA A 5 -6.31 11.63 25.01
CA ALA A 5 -5.74 12.75 24.26
C ALA A 5 -5.49 13.98 25.14
N GLY A 6 -6.37 14.26 26.11
CA GLY A 6 -6.22 15.37 27.05
C GLY A 6 -5.02 15.20 27.99
N ARG A 7 -4.72 13.96 28.42
CA ARG A 7 -3.53 13.67 29.24
C ARG A 7 -2.23 13.81 28.44
N LEU A 8 -2.26 13.55 27.13
CA LEU A 8 -1.12 13.77 26.25
C LEU A 8 -0.81 15.28 26.11
N ALA A 9 -1.84 16.11 25.98
CA ALA A 9 -1.73 17.57 25.92
C ALA A 9 -1.13 18.17 27.19
N ALA A 10 -1.50 17.66 28.36
CA ALA A 10 -0.99 18.10 29.63
C ALA A 10 0.50 17.83 29.88
N HIS A 11 1.08 16.87 29.18
CA HIS A 11 2.51 16.52 29.29
C HIS A 11 3.44 17.31 28.36
N ARG A 12 2.89 18.08 27.43
CA ARG A 12 3.68 18.93 26.51
C ARG A 12 3.14 20.36 26.54
N THR A 13 4.04 21.32 26.47
CA THR A 13 3.74 22.75 26.35
C THR A 13 3.08 23.16 25.02
N ASN A 14 2.46 22.22 24.31
CA ASN A 14 1.76 22.50 23.06
C ASN A 14 0.26 22.73 23.32
N PRO A 15 -0.36 23.73 22.66
CA PRO A 15 -1.79 23.97 22.73
C PRO A 15 -2.58 22.70 22.32
N GLU A 16 -3.70 22.43 22.99
CA GLU A 16 -4.59 21.28 22.71
C GLU A 16 -4.97 21.18 21.22
N GLU A 17 -5.20 22.33 20.57
CA GLU A 17 -5.52 22.40 19.13
C GLU A 17 -4.41 21.83 18.23
N GLN A 18 -3.13 22.02 18.57
CA GLN A 18 -2.02 21.46 17.78
C GLN A 18 -1.92 19.97 17.95
N ILE A 19 -2.20 19.45 19.13
CA ILE A 19 -2.20 18.01 19.40
C ILE A 19 -3.37 17.35 18.67
N ALA A 20 -4.56 17.93 18.74
CA ALA A 20 -5.72 17.44 18.01
C ALA A 20 -5.48 17.37 16.49
N ALA A 21 -4.84 18.39 15.90
CA ALA A 21 -4.49 18.39 14.48
C ALA A 21 -3.52 17.27 14.11
N VAL A 22 -2.48 17.04 14.91
CA VAL A 22 -1.53 15.94 14.70
C VAL A 22 -2.20 14.58 14.85
N MET A 23 -3.07 14.43 15.86
CA MET A 23 -3.80 13.18 16.06
C MET A 23 -4.75 12.88 14.92
N LEU A 24 -5.46 13.90 14.41
CA LEU A 24 -6.33 13.76 13.25
C LEU A 24 -5.52 13.37 12.01
N GLU A 25 -4.36 13.97 11.79
CA GLU A 25 -3.49 13.57 10.68
C GLU A 25 -3.02 12.12 10.83
N MET A 26 -2.61 11.70 12.03
CA MET A 26 -2.21 10.33 12.31
C MET A 26 -3.38 9.34 12.12
N ALA A 27 -4.59 9.72 12.50
CA ALA A 27 -5.79 8.92 12.28
C ALA A 27 -6.12 8.79 10.78
N ASN A 28 -6.02 9.90 10.02
CA ASN A 28 -6.19 9.89 8.57
C ASN A 28 -5.17 9.00 7.85
N ARG A 29 -3.95 8.93 8.37
CA ARG A 29 -2.91 8.01 7.88
C ARG A 29 -3.10 6.57 8.36
N GLY A 30 -4.09 6.32 9.21
CA GLY A 30 -4.40 5.00 9.77
C GLY A 30 -3.42 4.53 10.85
N TYR A 31 -2.66 5.43 11.45
CA TYR A 31 -1.78 5.14 12.57
C TYR A 31 -2.52 5.08 13.90
N LEU A 32 -3.63 5.81 14.00
CA LEU A 32 -4.50 5.83 15.15
C LEU A 32 -5.91 5.42 14.76
N LYS A 33 -6.63 4.82 15.71
CA LYS A 33 -8.08 4.64 15.67
C LYS A 33 -8.65 5.60 16.69
N ASP A 34 -9.48 6.52 16.23
CA ASP A 34 -10.15 7.52 17.05
C ASP A 34 -11.59 7.06 17.30
N ASP A 35 -11.98 7.02 18.54
CA ASP A 35 -13.37 6.80 18.97
C ASP A 35 -13.93 8.11 19.50
N VAL A 36 -14.68 8.78 18.62
CA VAL A 36 -15.26 10.11 18.89
C VAL A 36 -16.25 10.09 20.06
N GLU A 37 -16.87 8.94 20.37
CA GLU A 37 -17.86 8.83 21.44
C GLU A 37 -17.21 8.73 22.81
N THR A 38 -16.05 8.10 22.88
CA THR A 38 -15.35 7.84 24.16
C THR A 38 -14.17 8.75 24.43
N GLU A 39 -13.79 9.60 23.45
CA GLU A 39 -12.60 10.46 23.49
C GLU A 39 -11.28 9.67 23.69
N TRP A 40 -11.30 8.36 23.44
CA TRP A 40 -10.15 7.49 23.53
C TRP A 40 -9.52 7.28 22.14
N VAL A 41 -8.21 7.27 22.15
CA VAL A 41 -7.42 7.00 20.95
C VAL A 41 -6.61 5.73 21.15
N GLU A 42 -6.71 4.84 20.18
CA GLU A 42 -5.96 3.58 20.16
C GLU A 42 -4.90 3.58 19.05
N THR A 43 -3.71 3.10 19.36
CA THR A 43 -2.67 2.91 18.36
C THR A 43 -2.98 1.73 17.45
N SER A 44 -2.93 1.94 16.15
CA SER A 44 -3.10 0.84 15.18
C SER A 44 -1.84 -0.04 15.11
N PRO A 45 -1.97 -1.30 14.67
CA PRO A 45 -0.82 -2.14 14.33
C PRO A 45 0.13 -1.50 13.33
N ARG A 46 -0.41 -0.69 12.41
CA ARG A 46 0.35 0.06 11.41
C ARG A 46 1.33 1.06 12.02
N LEU A 47 0.95 1.77 13.08
CA LEU A 47 1.89 2.67 13.77
C LEU A 47 3.10 1.92 14.29
N ARG A 48 2.86 0.78 14.93
CA ARG A 48 3.93 -0.08 15.44
C ARG A 48 4.84 -0.56 14.32
N GLN A 49 4.24 -1.03 13.22
CA GLN A 49 4.98 -1.50 12.05
C GLN A 49 5.80 -0.38 11.41
N HIS A 50 5.21 0.83 11.30
CA HIS A 50 5.92 2.01 10.78
C HIS A 50 7.14 2.36 11.63
N ILE A 51 7.01 2.36 12.96
CA ILE A 51 8.12 2.64 13.86
C ILE A 51 9.24 1.60 13.70
N LEU A 52 8.88 0.30 13.63
CA LEU A 52 9.84 -0.78 13.45
C LEU A 52 10.56 -0.67 12.10
N ASN A 53 9.81 -0.47 11.01
CA ASN A 53 10.37 -0.33 9.67
C ASN A 53 11.26 0.91 9.55
N SER A 54 10.86 2.02 10.15
CA SER A 54 11.67 3.24 10.18
C SER A 54 12.99 3.03 10.95
N ALA A 55 12.95 2.31 12.07
CA ALA A 55 14.15 1.98 12.83
C ALA A 55 15.09 1.05 12.06
N GLU A 56 14.55 0.13 11.27
CA GLU A 56 15.28 -0.83 10.44
C GLU A 56 15.64 -0.28 9.04
N LYS A 57 15.27 0.97 8.74
CA LYS A 57 15.44 1.60 7.42
C LYS A 57 14.76 0.81 6.28
N ARG A 58 13.65 0.18 6.57
CA ARG A 58 12.79 -0.45 5.56
C ARG A 58 11.82 0.56 4.99
N ASP A 59 11.50 0.43 3.69
CA ASP A 59 10.45 1.25 3.07
C ASP A 59 9.12 1.01 3.74
N TYR A 60 8.46 2.11 4.07
CA TYR A 60 7.11 2.09 4.56
C TYR A 60 6.23 3.02 3.72
N ASP A 61 5.18 2.50 3.19
CA ASP A 61 4.69 2.77 1.86
C ASP A 61 3.53 3.74 1.75
N ALA A 62 3.68 4.70 0.85
CA ALA A 62 2.54 5.29 0.17
C ALA A 62 2.28 4.46 -1.10
N LEU A 63 1.20 3.69 -1.13
CA LEU A 63 0.77 3.02 -2.36
C LEU A 63 0.32 4.07 -3.37
N GLN A 64 0.92 4.04 -4.56
CA GLN A 64 0.56 4.94 -5.65
C GLN A 64 -0.09 4.16 -6.78
N PHE A 65 -1.32 4.54 -7.11
CA PHE A 65 -2.06 4.02 -8.23
C PHE A 65 -1.98 5.02 -9.38
N ASN A 66 -1.24 4.69 -10.43
CA ASN A 66 -1.19 5.51 -11.62
C ASN A 66 -2.30 5.05 -12.58
N SER A 67 -3.29 5.91 -12.78
CA SER A 67 -4.41 5.68 -13.68
C SER A 67 -4.35 6.62 -14.87
N GLU A 68 -4.47 6.07 -16.07
CA GLU A 68 -4.49 6.79 -17.35
C GLU A 68 -5.73 6.41 -18.12
N MET A 69 -6.65 7.38 -18.31
CA MET A 69 -7.88 7.21 -19.08
C MET A 69 -8.18 8.47 -19.90
N ASP A 70 -8.49 8.28 -21.16
CA ASP A 70 -8.89 9.37 -22.07
C ASP A 70 -10.39 9.65 -21.96
N GLY A 71 -10.76 10.73 -21.25
CA GLY A 71 -12.09 11.32 -21.29
C GLY A 71 -13.22 10.51 -20.66
N SER A 72 -12.94 9.41 -19.95
CA SER A 72 -13.93 8.60 -19.25
C SER A 72 -13.72 8.62 -17.73
N VAL A 73 -14.71 8.13 -16.98
CA VAL A 73 -14.63 7.99 -15.52
C VAL A 73 -13.55 6.97 -15.19
N ASN A 74 -12.53 7.37 -14.44
CA ASN A 74 -11.42 6.50 -14.03
C ASN A 74 -11.55 5.97 -12.60
N ALA A 75 -12.54 6.42 -11.84
CA ALA A 75 -12.82 5.92 -10.51
C ALA A 75 -14.32 5.94 -10.22
N SER A 76 -14.82 4.93 -9.51
CA SER A 76 -16.19 4.90 -9.00
C SER A 76 -16.20 4.30 -7.60
N ILE A 77 -17.01 4.89 -6.70
CA ILE A 77 -17.20 4.38 -5.35
C ILE A 77 -18.61 3.81 -5.19
N ASN A 78 -18.69 2.61 -4.67
CA ASN A 78 -19.95 2.00 -4.27
C ASN A 78 -20.26 2.41 -2.83
N LEU A 79 -21.33 3.21 -2.65
CA LEU A 79 -21.70 3.74 -1.34
C LEU A 79 -22.35 2.70 -0.39
N LEU A 80 -22.66 1.50 -0.89
CA LEU A 80 -23.25 0.44 -0.05
C LEU A 80 -22.17 -0.35 0.70
N ASN A 81 -21.02 -0.60 0.06
CA ASN A 81 -19.94 -1.41 0.63
C ASN A 81 -18.61 -0.64 0.75
N ASN A 82 -18.58 0.62 0.29
CA ASN A 82 -17.40 1.49 0.22
C ASN A 82 -16.26 0.93 -0.66
N ASP A 83 -16.57 0.05 -1.62
CA ASP A 83 -15.58 -0.39 -2.59
C ASP A 83 -15.29 0.73 -3.60
N LEU A 84 -14.02 1.04 -3.78
CA LEU A 84 -13.53 1.98 -4.79
C LEU A 84 -12.96 1.20 -5.96
N THR A 85 -13.61 1.26 -7.12
CA THR A 85 -13.10 0.70 -8.37
C THR A 85 -12.26 1.76 -9.06
N LEU A 86 -11.00 1.46 -9.30
CA LEU A 86 -10.06 2.27 -10.09
C LEU A 86 -9.89 1.61 -11.46
N MET A 87 -10.05 2.39 -12.52
CA MET A 87 -9.89 1.95 -13.91
C MET A 87 -8.71 2.69 -14.55
N GLY A 88 -8.12 2.10 -15.59
CA GLY A 88 -6.95 2.68 -16.26
C GLY A 88 -5.67 2.57 -15.45
N VAL A 89 -5.62 1.73 -14.43
CA VAL A 89 -4.44 1.55 -13.59
C VAL A 89 -3.38 0.79 -14.38
N THR A 90 -2.35 1.49 -14.79
CA THR A 90 -1.24 0.90 -15.57
C THR A 90 -0.20 0.23 -14.69
N ARG A 91 0.00 0.79 -13.49
CA ARG A 91 1.00 0.30 -12.54
C ARG A 91 0.67 0.69 -11.11
N ILE A 92 0.97 -0.19 -10.17
CA ILE A 92 0.97 0.10 -8.73
C ILE A 92 2.39 -0.09 -8.23
N LEU A 93 2.97 0.93 -7.60
CA LEU A 93 4.26 0.85 -6.95
C LEU A 93 4.04 0.42 -5.50
N MET A 94 4.59 -0.74 -5.12
CA MET A 94 4.45 -1.31 -3.78
C MET A 94 5.65 -1.01 -2.90
N SER A 95 6.86 -1.15 -3.42
CA SER A 95 8.11 -0.88 -2.71
C SER A 95 9.20 -0.55 -3.71
N ASP A 96 9.87 0.58 -3.51
CA ASP A 96 11.01 0.98 -4.32
C ASP A 96 12.27 0.19 -3.94
N SER A 97 12.53 0.00 -2.65
CA SER A 97 13.74 -0.67 -2.18
C SER A 97 13.77 -2.14 -2.51
N GLN A 98 12.60 -2.80 -2.53
CA GLN A 98 12.48 -4.22 -2.88
C GLN A 98 12.12 -4.44 -4.35
N ASP A 99 11.97 -3.35 -5.12
CA ASP A 99 11.55 -3.37 -6.54
C ASP A 99 10.29 -4.20 -6.77
N VAL A 100 9.23 -3.91 -5.97
CA VAL A 100 7.94 -4.59 -6.08
C VAL A 100 6.93 -3.71 -6.80
N LYS A 101 6.45 -4.18 -7.94
CA LYS A 101 5.48 -3.51 -8.81
C LYS A 101 4.38 -4.46 -9.22
N ILE A 102 3.18 -3.92 -9.39
CA ILE A 102 2.01 -4.67 -9.89
C ILE A 102 1.55 -4.03 -11.19
N PHE A 103 1.25 -4.87 -12.17
CA PHE A 103 0.71 -4.48 -13.47
C PHE A 103 -0.63 -5.19 -13.68
N PRO A 104 -1.77 -4.51 -13.37
CA PRO A 104 -3.09 -5.12 -13.55
C PRO A 104 -3.38 -5.40 -15.03
N SER A 105 -3.80 -6.63 -15.36
CA SER A 105 -4.00 -7.06 -16.75
C SER A 105 -5.18 -6.38 -17.44
N ASP A 106 -6.24 -6.10 -16.69
CA ASP A 106 -7.44 -5.38 -17.15
C ASP A 106 -7.43 -3.89 -16.80
N LYS A 107 -6.29 -3.42 -16.27
CA LYS A 107 -6.13 -2.06 -15.76
C LYS A 107 -7.15 -1.67 -14.70
N THR A 108 -7.71 -2.64 -14.00
CA THR A 108 -8.73 -2.42 -12.97
C THR A 108 -8.26 -2.92 -11.61
N VAL A 109 -8.54 -2.13 -10.58
CA VAL A 109 -8.24 -2.44 -9.18
C VAL A 109 -9.46 -2.10 -8.34
N ILE A 110 -9.84 -3.00 -7.44
CA ILE A 110 -10.94 -2.75 -6.50
C ILE A 110 -10.37 -2.61 -5.11
N VAL A 111 -10.35 -1.37 -4.62
CA VAL A 111 -9.89 -1.03 -3.27
C VAL A 111 -11.05 -1.17 -2.30
N LYS A 112 -10.84 -1.90 -1.22
CA LYS A 112 -11.80 -2.16 -0.16
C LYS A 112 -11.72 -1.12 0.96
N LYS A 113 -12.75 -1.03 1.78
CA LYS A 113 -12.84 -0.10 2.92
C LYS A 113 -11.60 -0.14 3.83
N GLY A 114 -10.99 -1.31 4.04
CA GLY A 114 -9.80 -1.51 4.88
C GLY A 114 -8.47 -1.17 4.19
N ARG A 115 -8.48 -0.59 2.98
CA ARG A 115 -7.32 -0.33 2.12
C ARG A 115 -6.74 -1.60 1.46
N ASP A 116 -7.34 -2.75 1.71
CA ASP A 116 -7.07 -3.96 0.95
C ASP A 116 -7.51 -3.75 -0.49
N PHE A 117 -6.96 -4.50 -1.42
CA PHE A 117 -7.45 -4.43 -2.80
C PHE A 117 -7.28 -5.75 -3.55
N THR A 118 -8.13 -5.93 -4.56
CA THR A 118 -8.09 -7.07 -5.46
C THR A 118 -7.68 -6.65 -6.85
N PHE A 119 -6.95 -7.52 -7.52
CA PHE A 119 -6.49 -7.32 -8.90
C PHE A 119 -6.14 -8.67 -9.55
N GLY A 120 -6.01 -8.68 -10.86
CA GLY A 120 -5.36 -9.74 -11.61
C GLY A 120 -4.25 -9.16 -12.46
N GLY A 121 -3.25 -9.95 -12.84
CA GLY A 121 -2.16 -9.46 -13.68
C GLY A 121 -0.79 -9.98 -13.31
N VAL A 122 0.20 -9.10 -13.39
CA VAL A 122 1.60 -9.42 -13.15
C VAL A 122 2.10 -8.74 -11.89
N ILE A 123 2.73 -9.50 -11.00
CA ILE A 123 3.49 -8.98 -9.88
C ILE A 123 4.96 -9.17 -10.21
N GLN A 124 5.69 -8.09 -10.29
CA GLN A 124 7.14 -8.09 -10.38
C GLN A 124 7.73 -7.84 -9.00
N ALA A 125 8.55 -8.76 -8.52
CA ALA A 125 9.26 -8.66 -7.23
C ALA A 125 10.75 -8.92 -7.47
N GLY A 126 11.51 -7.86 -7.67
CA GLY A 126 12.90 -7.94 -8.07
C GLY A 126 13.06 -8.67 -9.39
N ARG A 127 13.61 -9.90 -9.35
CA ARG A 127 13.80 -10.75 -10.55
C ARG A 127 12.71 -11.77 -10.80
N LEU A 128 11.69 -11.82 -9.95
CA LEU A 128 10.57 -12.75 -10.05
C LEU A 128 9.36 -12.04 -10.62
N GLU A 129 8.64 -12.73 -11.49
CA GLU A 129 7.37 -12.28 -12.02
C GLU A 129 6.33 -13.39 -11.82
N TYR A 130 5.19 -13.01 -11.25
CA TYR A 130 4.05 -13.87 -10.97
C TYR A 130 2.91 -13.44 -11.87
N PHE A 131 2.43 -14.36 -12.72
CA PHE A 131 1.31 -14.14 -13.63
C PHE A 131 0.10 -14.87 -13.09
N GLY A 132 -1.04 -14.19 -13.02
CA GLY A 132 -2.25 -14.84 -12.56
C GLY A 132 -3.43 -13.89 -12.37
N LYS A 133 -4.44 -14.40 -11.67
CA LYS A 133 -5.73 -13.74 -11.46
C LYS A 133 -6.13 -13.83 -9.99
N GLU A 134 -7.09 -12.98 -9.60
CA GLU A 134 -7.71 -13.04 -8.27
C GLU A 134 -6.72 -12.91 -7.12
N TYR A 135 -5.75 -12.01 -7.27
CA TYR A 135 -4.85 -11.67 -6.19
C TYR A 135 -5.53 -10.75 -5.18
N PHE A 136 -5.21 -10.94 -3.91
CA PHE A 136 -5.72 -10.13 -2.82
C PHE A 136 -4.55 -9.54 -2.03
N PHE A 137 -4.48 -8.21 -1.99
CA PHE A 137 -3.52 -7.50 -1.18
C PHE A 137 -4.14 -7.14 0.17
N HIS A 138 -3.47 -7.53 1.24
CA HIS A 138 -3.78 -7.18 2.62
C HIS A 138 -2.90 -6.03 3.07
N TYR A 139 -3.53 -4.91 3.36
CA TYR A 139 -2.82 -3.68 3.69
C TYR A 139 -2.10 -3.72 5.05
N GLU A 140 -2.75 -4.23 6.10
CA GLU A 140 -2.18 -4.25 7.45
C GLU A 140 -0.94 -5.16 7.58
N PRO A 141 -0.97 -6.44 7.15
CA PRO A 141 0.21 -7.29 7.16
C PRO A 141 1.17 -7.02 6.00
N PHE A 142 0.76 -6.20 5.02
CA PHE A 142 1.50 -5.88 3.81
C PHE A 142 1.90 -7.12 3.00
N THR A 143 0.92 -7.98 2.76
CA THR A 143 1.09 -9.26 2.05
C THR A 143 0.13 -9.38 0.88
N ILE A 144 0.48 -10.20 -0.11
CA ILE A 144 -0.38 -10.53 -1.24
C ILE A 144 -0.66 -12.03 -1.19
N ASP A 145 -1.95 -12.38 -1.18
CA ASP A 145 -2.40 -13.75 -1.40
C ASP A 145 -2.45 -14.03 -2.90
N LEU A 146 -1.71 -15.02 -3.32
CA LEU A 146 -1.62 -15.46 -4.69
C LEU A 146 -2.56 -16.65 -4.90
N LEU A 147 -3.88 -16.38 -4.96
CA LEU A 147 -4.89 -17.44 -5.00
C LEU A 147 -4.90 -18.22 -6.32
N ASN A 148 -4.53 -17.59 -7.41
CA ASN A 148 -4.65 -18.16 -8.75
C ASN A 148 -3.45 -17.78 -9.63
N VAL A 149 -2.32 -18.46 -9.41
CA VAL A 149 -1.08 -18.26 -10.16
C VAL A 149 -1.08 -19.16 -11.38
N ASP A 150 -1.03 -18.57 -12.56
CA ASP A 150 -0.92 -19.28 -13.83
C ASP A 150 0.53 -19.71 -14.11
N SER A 151 1.49 -18.82 -13.85
CA SER A 151 2.91 -19.09 -14.04
C SER A 151 3.79 -18.18 -13.20
N VAL A 152 5.02 -18.61 -12.97
CA VAL A 152 6.09 -17.83 -12.36
C VAL A 152 7.29 -17.84 -13.28
N SER A 153 7.83 -16.66 -13.56
CA SER A 153 9.11 -16.53 -14.27
C SER A 153 10.16 -15.87 -13.41
N PHE A 154 11.41 -16.10 -13.71
CA PHE A 154 12.50 -15.35 -13.11
C PHE A 154 13.52 -14.94 -14.16
N MET A 155 13.99 -13.72 -14.05
CA MET A 155 15.01 -13.19 -14.95
C MET A 155 16.38 -13.69 -14.53
N ALA A 156 16.98 -14.56 -15.34
CA ALA A 156 18.35 -14.99 -15.15
C ALA A 156 19.33 -14.00 -15.80
N THR A 157 20.48 -13.80 -15.20
CA THR A 157 21.56 -13.03 -15.83
C THR A 157 22.17 -13.87 -16.96
N SER A 158 22.14 -13.37 -18.20
CA SER A 158 22.82 -14.04 -19.31
C SER A 158 24.32 -14.08 -19.07
N PHE A 159 24.98 -15.18 -19.43
CA PHE A 159 26.44 -15.25 -19.47
C PHE A 159 27.02 -14.46 -20.64
N GLU A 160 26.21 -14.12 -21.63
CA GLU A 160 26.60 -13.27 -22.75
C GLU A 160 26.61 -11.80 -22.31
N LYS A 161 27.68 -11.13 -22.67
CA LYS A 161 27.80 -9.68 -22.47
C LYS A 161 27.31 -8.97 -23.72
N ASN A 162 26.63 -7.84 -23.53
CA ASN A 162 26.33 -6.95 -24.64
C ASN A 162 27.62 -6.28 -25.18
N ASP A 163 27.51 -5.53 -26.26
CA ASP A 163 28.63 -4.82 -26.89
C ASP A 163 29.34 -3.83 -25.94
N GLU A 164 28.69 -3.43 -24.86
CA GLU A 164 29.24 -2.59 -23.79
C GLU A 164 29.92 -3.39 -22.67
N GLY A 165 29.93 -4.72 -22.76
CA GLY A 165 30.55 -5.60 -21.76
C GLY A 165 29.73 -5.85 -20.50
N LYS A 166 28.44 -5.44 -20.48
CA LYS A 166 27.50 -5.68 -19.36
C LYS A 166 26.70 -6.97 -19.61
N HIS A 167 26.46 -7.73 -18.54
CA HIS A 167 25.57 -8.88 -18.60
C HIS A 167 24.11 -8.44 -18.84
N THR A 168 23.44 -9.08 -19.79
CA THR A 168 22.02 -8.84 -20.06
C THR A 168 21.15 -9.74 -19.19
N LEU A 169 19.99 -9.22 -18.78
CA LEU A 169 18.94 -10.01 -18.16
C LEU A 169 18.10 -10.66 -19.28
N LYS A 170 17.81 -11.93 -19.12
CA LYS A 170 16.86 -12.67 -19.96
C LYS A 170 15.71 -13.15 -19.11
#